data_88ba0081d1ab8e9a2a8105787074d180
#
_entry.id   88ba0081d1ab8e9a2a8105787074d180
#
_cell.length_a   1.000
_cell.length_b   1.000
_cell.length_c   1.000
_cell.angle_alpha   90.00
_cell.angle_beta   90.00
_cell.angle_gamma   90.00
#
_symmetry.space_group_name_H-M   'P 1'
#
loop_
_entity.id
_entity.type
_entity.pdbx_description
1 polymer ?
#
loop_
_entity_poly.entity_id
_entity_poly.type
_entity_poly.pdbx_seq_one_letter_code
_entity_poly.pdbx_strand_id
1 'polypeptide(L)'
;MSIDELCALPVEALAAKDCLLFLWATFPMLPEALQLIRAWGFTFKTVAFVWLKQNRKSPTWFYGLGYWTRGNAEICLLAKRGKPKRHSAAVHQFIISPIEQHSKKPDVTRDKIVALAGDLPRVELFARQKTPGWDVWGNEVECDLILT
;
A
#
# COMPACT_ATOMS: atom_id res chain seq x y z
N MET A 1 11.43 9.71 6.46
CA MET A 1 11.66 10.50 5.23
C MET A 1 10.59 11.58 5.11
N SER A 2 10.99 12.76 4.66
CA SER A 2 10.05 13.83 4.34
C SER A 2 9.26 13.51 3.07
N ILE A 3 8.17 14.23 2.82
CA ILE A 3 7.41 14.07 1.57
C ILE A 3 8.27 14.40 0.36
N ASP A 4 9.15 15.40 0.46
CA ASP A 4 10.04 15.78 -0.63
C ASP A 4 11.06 14.66 -0.93
N GLU A 5 11.60 14.04 0.10
CA GLU A 5 12.51 12.89 -0.06
C GLU A 5 11.81 11.70 -0.68
N LEU A 6 10.56 11.41 -0.28
CA LEU A 6 9.75 10.34 -0.85
C LEU A 6 9.45 10.61 -2.33
N CYS A 7 9.06 11.84 -2.67
CA CYS A 7 8.80 12.23 -4.05
C CYS A 7 10.04 12.13 -4.93
N ALA A 8 11.23 12.30 -4.36
CA ALA A 8 12.49 12.23 -5.09
C ALA A 8 12.97 10.79 -5.34
N LEU A 9 12.40 9.79 -4.69
CA LEU A 9 12.74 8.39 -4.96
C LEU A 9 12.40 8.04 -6.41
N PRO A 10 13.33 7.39 -7.15
CA PRO A 10 13.12 7.10 -8.57
C PRO A 10 12.22 5.85 -8.78
N VAL A 11 11.05 5.85 -8.18
CA VAL A 11 10.10 4.73 -8.25
C VAL A 11 9.65 4.48 -9.69
N GLU A 12 9.55 5.53 -10.49
CA GLU A 12 9.20 5.42 -11.90
C GLU A 12 10.14 4.51 -12.68
N ALA A 13 11.42 4.44 -12.29
CA ALA A 13 12.40 3.56 -12.91
C ALA A 13 12.13 2.08 -12.66
N LEU A 14 11.38 1.75 -11.62
CA LEU A 14 10.98 0.37 -11.30
C LEU A 14 9.72 -0.07 -12.06
N ALA A 15 8.92 0.90 -12.51
CA ALA A 15 7.61 0.63 -13.06
C ALA A 15 7.70 0.14 -14.50
N ALA A 16 6.95 -0.92 -14.81
CA ALA A 16 6.72 -1.34 -16.18
C ALA A 16 5.88 -0.29 -16.93
N LYS A 17 5.80 -0.42 -18.24
CA LYS A 17 4.94 0.46 -19.07
C LYS A 17 3.50 0.46 -18.59
N ASP A 18 2.97 -0.72 -18.27
CA ASP A 18 1.64 -0.91 -17.70
C ASP A 18 1.84 -1.43 -16.28
N CYS A 19 1.50 -0.61 -15.28
CA CYS A 19 1.85 -0.90 -13.89
C CYS A 19 0.77 -0.38 -12.95
N LEU A 20 0.56 -1.13 -11.86
CA LEU A 20 -0.31 -0.73 -10.75
C LEU A 20 0.54 -0.33 -9.55
N LEU A 21 0.09 0.70 -8.85
CA LEU A 21 0.65 1.14 -7.58
C LEU A 21 -0.43 1.02 -6.50
N PHE A 22 -0.06 0.37 -5.40
CA PHE A 22 -0.90 0.28 -4.19
C PHE A 22 -0.19 1.05 -3.10
N LEU A 23 -0.81 2.12 -2.60
CA LEU A 23 -0.20 3.02 -1.63
C LEU A 23 -1.07 3.16 -0.40
N TRP A 24 -0.55 2.71 0.75
CA TRP A 24 -1.20 2.94 2.04
C TRP A 24 -1.13 4.40 2.45
N ALA A 25 -2.24 4.92 2.94
CA ALA A 25 -2.33 6.29 3.46
C ALA A 25 -3.26 6.33 4.67
N THR A 26 -2.87 7.12 5.68
CA THR A 26 -3.81 7.54 6.71
C THR A 26 -4.68 8.67 6.16
N PHE A 27 -5.89 8.84 6.69
CA PHE A 27 -6.79 9.86 6.19
C PHE A 27 -6.19 11.29 6.26
N PRO A 28 -5.52 11.70 7.36
CA PRO A 28 -4.93 13.03 7.43
C PRO A 28 -3.82 13.28 6.40
N MET A 29 -3.15 12.22 5.93
CA MET A 29 -2.05 12.31 4.97
C MET A 29 -2.50 12.08 3.53
N LEU A 30 -3.79 12.08 3.27
CA LEU A 30 -4.33 11.86 1.92
C LEU A 30 -3.81 12.86 0.87
N PRO A 31 -3.72 14.18 1.14
CA PRO A 31 -3.17 15.11 0.15
C PRO A 31 -1.73 14.78 -0.24
N GLU A 32 -0.89 14.43 0.74
CA GLU A 32 0.51 14.05 0.52
C GLU A 32 0.61 12.73 -0.26
N ALA A 33 -0.26 11.77 0.02
CA ALA A 33 -0.31 10.51 -0.73
C ALA A 33 -0.65 10.75 -2.21
N LEU A 34 -1.60 11.62 -2.49
CA LEU A 34 -1.96 11.99 -3.86
C LEU A 34 -0.82 12.71 -4.58
N GLN A 35 -0.10 13.58 -3.88
CA GLN A 35 1.11 14.24 -4.40
C GLN A 35 2.18 13.21 -4.76
N LEU A 36 2.39 12.24 -3.89
CA LEU A 36 3.39 11.18 -4.08
C LEU A 36 3.07 10.32 -5.31
N ILE A 37 1.81 9.95 -5.50
CA ILE A 37 1.35 9.20 -6.66
C ILE A 37 1.74 9.93 -7.95
N ARG A 38 1.49 11.23 -8.02
CA ARG A 38 1.86 12.04 -9.19
C ARG A 38 3.37 12.13 -9.38
N ALA A 39 4.10 12.35 -8.28
CA ALA A 39 5.57 12.45 -8.34
C ALA A 39 6.21 11.17 -8.86
N TRP A 40 5.64 10.02 -8.56
CA TRP A 40 6.13 8.72 -9.03
C TRP A 40 5.65 8.35 -10.44
N GLY A 41 4.94 9.24 -11.12
CA GLY A 41 4.53 9.03 -12.50
C GLY A 41 3.26 8.20 -12.68
N PHE A 42 2.43 8.11 -11.64
CA PHE A 42 1.16 7.36 -11.66
C PHE A 42 -0.04 8.31 -11.64
N THR A 43 -1.18 7.77 -12.04
CA THR A 43 -2.47 8.47 -11.99
C THR A 43 -3.38 7.76 -10.98
N PHE A 44 -3.90 8.51 -10.02
CA PHE A 44 -4.85 7.97 -9.04
C PHE A 44 -6.12 7.45 -9.72
N LYS A 45 -6.59 6.28 -9.30
CA LYS A 45 -7.82 5.68 -9.83
C LYS A 45 -8.92 5.59 -8.78
N THR A 46 -8.64 4.99 -7.65
CA THR A 46 -9.64 4.73 -6.61
C THR A 46 -8.97 4.28 -5.31
N VAL A 47 -9.78 3.97 -4.32
CA VAL A 47 -9.34 3.26 -3.12
C VAL A 47 -9.45 1.76 -3.39
N ALA A 48 -8.32 1.05 -3.36
CA ALA A 48 -8.30 -0.40 -3.53
C ALA A 48 -8.86 -1.10 -2.31
N PHE A 49 -8.34 -0.78 -1.13
CA PHE A 49 -8.73 -1.44 0.12
C PHE A 49 -8.99 -0.45 1.24
N VAL A 50 -9.93 -0.83 2.09
CA VAL A 50 -10.22 -0.14 3.36
C VAL A 50 -9.97 -1.15 4.47
N TRP A 51 -8.97 -0.90 5.29
CA TRP A 51 -8.68 -1.74 6.45
C TRP A 51 -9.44 -1.23 7.66
N LEU A 52 -10.40 -2.01 8.11
CA LEU A 52 -11.14 -1.79 9.35
C LEU A 52 -10.40 -2.49 10.47
N LYS A 53 -9.82 -1.72 11.39
CA LYS A 53 -8.89 -2.23 12.40
C LYS A 53 -9.64 -2.85 13.58
N GLN A 54 -9.23 -4.07 13.94
CA GLN A 54 -9.69 -4.75 15.14
C GLN A 54 -8.63 -4.72 16.23
N ASN A 55 -9.04 -4.91 17.47
CA ASN A 55 -8.11 -5.10 18.58
C ASN A 55 -7.36 -6.42 18.42
N ARG A 56 -6.15 -6.48 19.00
CA ARG A 56 -5.29 -7.67 18.89
C ARG A 56 -5.90 -8.92 19.52
N LYS A 57 -6.58 -8.76 20.66
CA LYS A 57 -6.98 -9.87 21.53
C LYS A 57 -8.50 -10.05 21.61
N SER A 58 -9.27 -9.30 20.86
CA SER A 58 -10.72 -9.41 20.86
C SER A 58 -11.29 -9.02 19.49
N PRO A 59 -12.47 -9.52 19.12
CA PRO A 59 -13.10 -9.19 17.85
C PRO A 59 -13.79 -7.83 17.87
N THR A 60 -13.40 -6.93 18.76
CA THR A 60 -13.94 -5.58 18.85
C THR A 60 -13.11 -4.61 18.02
N TRP A 61 -13.72 -3.48 17.67
CA TRP A 61 -13.04 -2.46 16.87
C TRP A 61 -11.95 -1.75 17.67
N PHE A 62 -10.80 -1.56 17.04
CA PHE A 62 -9.76 -0.67 17.54
C PHE A 62 -10.13 0.76 17.21
N TYR A 63 -9.91 1.69 18.16
CA TYR A 63 -10.12 3.11 17.94
C TYR A 63 -8.84 3.88 18.28
N GLY A 64 -8.28 4.56 17.28
CA GLY A 64 -7.21 5.51 17.47
C GLY A 64 -7.76 6.84 18.03
N LEU A 65 -6.83 7.79 18.27
CA LEU A 65 -7.23 9.10 18.79
C LEU A 65 -7.88 9.98 17.72
N GLY A 66 -7.37 9.96 16.48
CA GLY A 66 -7.91 10.78 15.40
C GLY A 66 -7.84 12.28 15.67
N TYR A 67 -8.10 13.09 14.66
CA TYR A 67 -8.12 14.56 14.84
C TYR A 67 -9.51 15.10 15.14
N TRP A 68 -10.54 14.49 14.57
CA TRP A 68 -11.94 14.88 14.77
C TRP A 68 -12.78 13.70 15.24
N THR A 69 -12.80 12.63 14.46
CA THR A 69 -13.44 11.39 14.86
C THR A 69 -12.38 10.40 15.35
N ARG A 70 -12.79 9.39 16.11
CA ARG A 70 -11.89 8.32 16.54
C ARG A 70 -11.58 7.41 15.35
N GLY A 71 -10.37 7.54 14.82
CA GLY A 71 -9.96 6.81 13.62
C GLY A 71 -9.77 5.32 13.87
N ASN A 72 -10.40 4.48 13.06
CA ASN A 72 -10.24 3.03 13.14
C ASN A 72 -10.08 2.37 11.76
N ALA A 73 -9.72 3.16 10.77
CA ALA A 73 -9.51 2.66 9.42
C ALA A 73 -8.28 3.29 8.77
N GLU A 74 -7.67 2.56 7.85
CA GLU A 74 -6.69 3.07 6.90
C GLU A 74 -7.09 2.66 5.49
N ILE A 75 -6.61 3.40 4.49
CA ILE A 75 -6.92 3.13 3.10
C ILE A 75 -5.67 2.82 2.31
N CYS A 76 -5.82 1.92 1.34
CA CYS A 76 -4.82 1.62 0.35
C CYS A 76 -5.30 2.16 -0.99
N LEU A 77 -4.61 3.16 -1.51
CA LEU A 77 -4.96 3.81 -2.77
C LEU A 77 -4.49 2.97 -3.94
N LEU A 78 -5.27 2.99 -5.03
CA LEU A 78 -4.91 2.37 -6.30
C LEU A 78 -4.61 3.43 -7.32
N ALA A 79 -3.42 3.36 -7.90
CA ALA A 79 -3.01 4.21 -9.00
C ALA A 79 -2.48 3.36 -10.16
N LYS A 80 -2.45 3.93 -11.35
CA LYS A 80 -1.98 3.21 -12.53
C LYS A 80 -0.99 4.04 -13.34
N ARG A 81 -0.16 3.32 -14.10
CA ARG A 81 0.65 3.84 -15.20
C ARG A 81 0.33 3.00 -16.42
N GLY A 82 0.10 3.67 -17.57
CA GLY A 82 -0.29 2.96 -18.79
C GLY A 82 -1.71 2.37 -18.71
N LYS A 83 -1.88 1.16 -19.21
CA LYS A 83 -3.19 0.51 -19.29
C LYS A 83 -3.13 -0.90 -18.67
N PRO A 84 -2.83 -1.04 -17.37
CA PRO A 84 -2.88 -2.34 -16.72
C PRO A 84 -4.31 -2.87 -16.68
N LYS A 85 -4.46 -4.19 -16.73
CA LYS A 85 -5.76 -4.84 -16.70
C LYS A 85 -5.97 -5.55 -15.37
N ARG A 86 -7.21 -5.50 -14.90
CA ARG A 86 -7.64 -6.29 -13.75
C ARG A 86 -7.68 -7.77 -14.12
N HIS A 87 -7.06 -8.61 -13.27
CA HIS A 87 -7.09 -10.07 -13.44
C HIS A 87 -8.37 -10.69 -12.92
N SER A 88 -8.93 -10.17 -11.83
CA SER A 88 -10.16 -10.66 -11.22
C SER A 88 -11.08 -9.51 -10.86
N ALA A 89 -12.38 -9.70 -11.07
CA ALA A 89 -13.42 -8.76 -10.66
C ALA A 89 -13.99 -9.07 -9.27
N ALA A 90 -13.50 -10.13 -8.60
CA ALA A 90 -14.12 -10.68 -7.39
C ALA A 90 -13.39 -10.27 -6.09
N VAL A 91 -12.35 -9.45 -6.17
CA VAL A 91 -11.59 -9.04 -4.97
C VAL A 91 -12.36 -7.96 -4.21
N HIS A 92 -12.65 -8.23 -2.94
CA HIS A 92 -13.41 -7.33 -2.09
C HIS A 92 -12.54 -6.20 -1.51
N GLN A 93 -13.14 -5.05 -1.29
CA GLN A 93 -12.45 -3.84 -0.83
C GLN A 93 -12.14 -3.87 0.66
N PHE A 94 -13.02 -4.39 1.51
CA PHE A 94 -12.83 -4.37 2.95
C PHE A 94 -11.80 -5.41 3.39
N ILE A 95 -10.90 -4.98 4.26
CA ILE A 95 -10.02 -5.84 5.03
C ILE A 95 -10.39 -5.65 6.49
N ILE A 96 -10.89 -6.69 7.15
CA ILE A 96 -11.19 -6.68 8.58
C ILE A 96 -10.10 -7.53 9.24
N SER A 97 -9.21 -6.89 9.98
CA SER A 97 -8.03 -7.55 10.50
C SER A 97 -7.52 -6.84 11.76
N PRO A 98 -6.97 -7.59 12.74
CA PRO A 98 -6.40 -6.98 13.93
C PRO A 98 -5.19 -6.10 13.61
N ILE A 99 -4.98 -5.07 14.43
CA ILE A 99 -3.71 -4.37 14.46
C ILE A 99 -2.63 -5.32 14.97
N GLU A 100 -1.41 -5.11 14.48
CA GLU A 100 -0.23 -5.86 14.90
C GLU A 100 0.83 -4.87 15.41
N GLN A 101 2.09 -5.04 15.03
CA GLN A 101 3.14 -4.08 15.36
C GLN A 101 2.80 -2.71 14.77
N HIS A 102 3.36 -1.67 15.37
CA HIS A 102 3.15 -0.29 14.91
C HIS A 102 3.37 -0.16 13.39
N SER A 103 2.42 0.44 12.72
CA SER A 103 2.42 0.67 11.27
C SER A 103 2.42 -0.58 10.39
N LYS A 104 2.40 -1.79 10.95
CA LYS A 104 2.33 -3.02 10.15
C LYS A 104 0.95 -3.14 9.50
N LYS A 105 0.93 -3.37 8.19
CA LYS A 105 -0.29 -3.59 7.41
C LYS A 105 -0.66 -5.07 7.39
N PRO A 106 -1.95 -5.42 7.20
CA PRO A 106 -2.35 -6.83 7.15
C PRO A 106 -1.66 -7.60 6.02
N ASP A 107 -1.14 -8.77 6.32
CA ASP A 107 -0.47 -9.63 5.33
C ASP A 107 -1.40 -10.08 4.20
N VAL A 108 -2.70 -10.23 4.48
CA VAL A 108 -3.71 -10.60 3.49
C VAL A 108 -3.78 -9.61 2.31
N THR A 109 -3.33 -8.39 2.51
CA THR A 109 -3.28 -7.38 1.45
C THR A 109 -2.46 -7.85 0.25
N ARG A 110 -1.31 -8.50 0.50
CA ARG A 110 -0.46 -9.03 -0.59
C ARG A 110 -1.19 -10.06 -1.42
N ASP A 111 -1.93 -10.97 -0.78
CA ASP A 111 -2.71 -11.99 -1.48
C ASP A 111 -3.83 -11.36 -2.31
N LYS A 112 -4.49 -10.34 -1.78
CA LYS A 112 -5.53 -9.61 -2.49
C LYS A 112 -4.99 -8.86 -3.71
N ILE A 113 -3.80 -8.28 -3.60
CA ILE A 113 -3.14 -7.60 -4.72
C ILE A 113 -2.84 -8.59 -5.84
N VAL A 114 -2.30 -9.76 -5.51
CA VAL A 114 -2.00 -10.80 -6.51
C VAL A 114 -3.30 -11.32 -7.14
N ALA A 115 -4.35 -11.51 -6.37
CA ALA A 115 -5.66 -11.92 -6.91
C ALA A 115 -6.23 -10.86 -7.86
N LEU A 116 -6.07 -9.58 -7.53
CA LEU A 116 -6.59 -8.47 -8.33
C LEU A 116 -5.78 -8.24 -9.60
N ALA A 117 -4.46 -8.19 -9.49
CA ALA A 117 -3.56 -7.79 -10.56
C ALA A 117 -3.02 -8.98 -11.39
N GLY A 118 -3.04 -10.18 -10.82
CA GLY A 118 -2.42 -11.36 -11.41
C GLY A 118 -1.00 -11.61 -10.91
N ASP A 119 -0.42 -12.72 -11.33
CA ASP A 119 0.95 -13.10 -10.95
C ASP A 119 1.94 -12.37 -11.85
N LEU A 120 2.19 -11.12 -11.54
CA LEU A 120 3.11 -10.23 -12.24
C LEU A 120 4.34 -9.95 -11.36
N PRO A 121 5.46 -9.51 -11.97
CA PRO A 121 6.59 -9.00 -11.18
C PRO A 121 6.11 -7.90 -10.24
N ARG A 122 6.53 -7.97 -8.98
CA ARG A 122 6.04 -7.06 -7.94
C ARG A 122 7.12 -6.76 -6.92
N VAL A 123 7.05 -5.57 -6.34
CA VAL A 123 7.96 -5.12 -5.31
C VAL A 123 7.18 -4.44 -4.20
N GLU A 124 7.61 -4.66 -2.98
CA GLU A 124 7.13 -3.93 -1.81
C GLU A 124 8.21 -2.97 -1.35
N LEU A 125 7.88 -1.68 -1.36
CA LEU A 125 8.77 -0.63 -0.84
C LEU A 125 8.49 -0.43 0.65
N PHE A 126 9.53 -0.10 1.42
CA PHE A 126 9.47 0.04 2.87
C PHE A 126 9.03 -1.26 3.55
N ALA A 127 9.44 -2.38 2.98
CA ALA A 127 9.14 -3.70 3.50
C ALA A 127 9.82 -3.94 4.84
N ARG A 128 9.14 -4.67 5.73
CA ARG A 128 9.68 -5.04 7.05
C ARG A 128 10.20 -6.47 7.06
N GLN A 129 9.84 -7.27 6.07
CA GLN A 129 10.27 -8.65 5.93
C GLN A 129 10.25 -9.06 4.47
N LYS A 130 11.05 -10.06 4.13
CA LYS A 130 10.98 -10.70 2.81
C LYS A 130 9.74 -11.59 2.76
N THR A 131 8.94 -11.41 1.72
CA THR A 131 7.76 -12.24 1.46
C THR A 131 7.98 -13.03 0.17
N PRO A 132 7.75 -14.36 0.14
CA PRO A 132 7.88 -15.14 -1.08
C PRO A 132 7.06 -14.56 -2.23
N GLY A 133 7.69 -14.45 -3.40
CA GLY A 133 7.06 -13.91 -4.60
C GLY A 133 7.13 -12.38 -4.73
N TRP A 134 7.71 -11.69 -3.75
CA TRP A 134 7.85 -10.23 -3.75
C TRP A 134 9.31 -9.84 -3.66
N ASP A 135 9.75 -8.92 -4.50
CA ASP A 135 10.99 -8.20 -4.27
C ASP A 135 10.74 -7.16 -3.17
N VAL A 136 11.77 -6.86 -2.39
CA VAL A 136 11.63 -5.95 -1.25
C VAL A 136 12.72 -4.89 -1.24
N TRP A 137 12.37 -3.72 -0.72
CA TRP A 137 13.28 -2.62 -0.45
C TRP A 137 12.85 -1.93 0.84
N GLY A 138 13.81 -1.63 1.71
CA GLY A 138 13.54 -0.95 2.97
C GLY A 138 14.71 -1.05 3.94
N ASN A 139 14.60 -0.40 5.09
CA ASN A 139 15.65 -0.35 6.09
C ASN A 139 15.73 -1.61 6.97
N GLU A 140 14.68 -2.43 6.97
CA GLU A 140 14.57 -3.60 7.85
C GLU A 140 14.79 -4.92 7.10
N VAL A 141 15.16 -4.87 5.83
CA VAL A 141 15.32 -6.05 4.97
C VAL A 141 16.61 -5.97 4.16
N GLU A 142 17.10 -7.12 3.71
CA GLU A 142 18.09 -7.17 2.64
C GLU A 142 17.38 -6.85 1.31
N CYS A 143 17.79 -5.77 0.67
CA CYS A 143 17.09 -5.24 -0.50
C CYS A 143 17.39 -6.05 -1.77
N ASP A 144 16.36 -6.33 -2.55
CA ASP A 144 16.48 -7.00 -3.86
C ASP A 144 16.80 -6.01 -4.99
N LEU A 145 16.71 -4.71 -4.71
CA LEU A 145 16.91 -3.66 -5.71
C LEU A 145 17.51 -2.41 -5.08
N ILE A 146 17.97 -1.50 -5.92
CA ILE A 146 18.56 -0.22 -5.50
C ILE A 146 17.67 0.92 -6.00
N LEU A 147 17.36 1.85 -5.10
CA LEU A 147 16.62 3.08 -5.40
C LEU A 147 17.50 4.29 -5.09
N THR A 148 18.20 4.78 -6.07
CA THR A 148 19.04 5.98 -5.95
C THR A 148 18.84 6.92 -7.12
#